data_d0c79f0c874ad991292a643e6992c62e
#
_entry.id   d0c79f0c874ad991292a643e6992c62e
#
_cell.length_a   1.000
_cell.length_b   1.000
_cell.length_c   1.000
_cell.angle_alpha   90.00
_cell.angle_beta   90.00
_cell.angle_gamma   90.00
#
_symmetry.space_group_name_H-M   'P 1'
#
loop_
_entity.id
_entity.type
_entity.pdbx_description
1 polymer ?
#
loop_
_entity_poly.entity_id
_entity_poly.type
_entity_poly.pdbx_seq_one_letter_code
_entity_poly.pdbx_strand_id
1 'polypeptide(L)'
;MAPSLIGGPVVTSRSPAPSRSLIDTSAPFPNYRIQHGFSTANWITGLWNRRKPGGAPRPMSDSLTFRLLRYIKASAETLNFTRAAEQVFVAQSSLSHQIGKLEDNIELPIFDRLQNGLQLTAAGRIIASYAENTLREWDQTLAMARAVQRKEVPPLRLGFSSFVNAKLLEKFRENYEGMFTDCAIRLLSGDPLLCLQRLDAQLLDCAILPLPIDSSIYCVQQIAQSPLVVCMRSDDLLADRAQLDIHEVAQRITVFRDPELHPSAHSRLVEMFAEIGISIHLACSARTPSEIQWMVKERYGLALIDQLWPLDPGLITRPIAGVNWTADTAFVRLKHTDHVAIPFVERFFLESSSDSRRRKRPLKASPPEQLELLS
;
A
#
# COMPACT_ATOMS: atom_id res chain seq x y z
N MET A 1 15.09 -24.20 -63.01
CA MET A 1 13.78 -24.25 -63.73
C MET A 1 12.79 -23.46 -62.92
N ALA A 2 12.56 -22.22 -63.27
CA ALA A 2 11.32 -21.50 -63.07
C ALA A 2 10.41 -21.77 -64.26
N PRO A 3 9.12 -21.55 -64.25
CA PRO A 3 8.40 -20.28 -64.14
C PRO A 3 7.09 -20.40 -63.31
N SER A 4 6.20 -19.47 -63.09
CA SER A 4 5.84 -18.15 -63.63
C SER A 4 4.65 -17.60 -62.82
N LEU A 5 4.66 -16.32 -62.55
CA LEU A 5 3.64 -15.27 -62.59
C LEU A 5 2.19 -15.62 -62.99
N ILE A 6 1.21 -15.04 -62.23
CA ILE A 6 -0.06 -14.37 -62.60
C ILE A 6 -0.57 -13.72 -61.33
N GLY A 7 -0.88 -12.47 -61.12
CA GLY A 7 -1.28 -11.33 -61.86
C GLY A 7 -2.70 -10.90 -61.50
N GLY A 8 -2.89 -9.89 -60.55
CA GLY A 8 -3.90 -8.86 -60.41
C GLY A 8 -5.30 -9.23 -59.82
N PRO A 9 -6.19 -8.26 -59.46
CA PRO A 9 -5.99 -6.79 -59.43
C PRO A 9 -6.33 -6.09 -58.09
N VAL A 10 -5.83 -4.89 -57.99
CA VAL A 10 -6.11 -3.85 -56.98
C VAL A 10 -7.58 -3.40 -57.05
N VAL A 11 -8.28 -3.41 -55.93
CA VAL A 11 -9.50 -2.64 -55.75
C VAL A 11 -9.31 -1.63 -54.63
N THR A 12 -9.22 -0.37 -55.04
CA THR A 12 -9.27 0.80 -54.17
C THR A 12 -10.72 1.11 -53.83
N SER A 13 -11.10 1.11 -52.56
CA SER A 13 -12.29 1.78 -52.07
C SER A 13 -11.91 2.77 -51.00
N ARG A 14 -11.99 4.04 -51.35
CA ARG A 14 -12.03 5.19 -50.43
C ARG A 14 -13.34 5.17 -49.69
N SER A 15 -13.30 5.32 -48.39
CA SER A 15 -14.43 5.76 -47.56
C SER A 15 -13.99 6.92 -46.69
N PRO A 16 -14.88 7.88 -46.41
CA PRO A 16 -14.55 9.22 -45.93
C PRO A 16 -14.32 9.25 -44.41
N ALA A 17 -13.46 10.17 -43.99
CA ALA A 17 -13.19 10.50 -42.59
C ALA A 17 -14.40 11.13 -41.91
N PRO A 18 -14.71 10.80 -40.64
CA PRO A 18 -15.62 11.60 -39.85
C PRO A 18 -14.90 12.81 -39.23
N SER A 19 -15.63 13.90 -39.29
CA SER A 19 -15.33 15.23 -38.77
C SER A 19 -14.84 15.24 -37.32
N ARG A 20 -13.77 15.98 -37.08
CA ARG A 20 -13.28 16.42 -35.75
C ARG A 20 -14.33 17.29 -35.07
N SER A 21 -14.89 16.81 -33.96
CA SER A 21 -15.46 17.66 -32.93
C SER A 21 -14.37 17.99 -31.91
N LEU A 22 -14.08 19.27 -31.77
CA LEU A 22 -13.21 19.86 -30.75
C LEU A 22 -13.80 19.56 -29.37
N ILE A 23 -13.15 18.71 -28.60
CA ILE A 23 -13.38 18.61 -27.16
C ILE A 23 -12.27 19.39 -26.49
N ASP A 24 -12.69 20.47 -25.84
CA ASP A 24 -11.90 21.37 -25.02
C ASP A 24 -11.32 20.58 -23.83
N THR A 25 -9.99 20.42 -23.80
CA THR A 25 -9.25 19.74 -22.73
C THR A 25 -8.60 20.73 -21.78
N SER A 26 -9.39 21.66 -21.23
CA SER A 26 -8.93 22.59 -20.19
C SER A 26 -9.82 22.52 -18.93
N ALA A 27 -9.88 21.37 -18.28
CA ALA A 27 -10.36 21.30 -16.91
C ALA A 27 -9.38 20.45 -16.08
N PRO A 28 -8.78 21.02 -15.01
CA PRO A 28 -7.89 20.26 -14.16
C PRO A 28 -8.72 19.28 -13.32
N PHE A 29 -8.38 18.00 -13.38
CA PHE A 29 -8.90 16.97 -12.47
C PHE A 29 -8.57 17.37 -11.02
N PRO A 30 -9.55 17.36 -10.10
CA PRO A 30 -9.26 17.61 -8.71
C PRO A 30 -8.44 16.45 -8.14
N ASN A 31 -7.23 16.75 -7.70
CA ASN A 31 -6.38 15.86 -6.92
C ASN A 31 -7.11 15.47 -5.63
N TYR A 32 -7.76 14.33 -5.59
CA TYR A 32 -8.18 13.69 -4.35
C TYR A 32 -6.97 13.09 -3.65
N ARG A 33 -6.27 13.95 -2.93
CA ARG A 33 -5.29 13.54 -1.93
C ARG A 33 -6.07 12.99 -0.75
N ILE A 34 -6.25 11.67 -0.68
CA ILE A 34 -6.77 11.00 0.51
C ILE A 34 -5.71 11.15 1.59
N GLN A 35 -5.83 12.20 2.39
CA GLN A 35 -5.10 12.31 3.65
C GLN A 35 -5.76 11.35 4.65
N HIS A 36 -5.23 10.15 4.77
CA HIS A 36 -5.50 9.28 5.90
C HIS A 36 -4.86 9.89 7.16
N GLY A 37 -5.64 10.66 7.88
CA GLY A 37 -5.25 11.29 9.13
C GLY A 37 -6.48 11.69 9.94
N PHE A 38 -7.45 10.79 10.11
CA PHE A 38 -8.53 11.00 11.07
C PHE A 38 -8.06 10.58 12.46
N SER A 39 -7.48 11.52 13.19
CA SER A 39 -7.49 11.49 14.64
C SER A 39 -8.94 11.74 15.08
N THR A 40 -9.65 10.69 15.48
CA THR A 40 -11.04 10.69 15.93
C THR A 40 -11.28 11.42 17.27
N ALA A 41 -10.29 12.15 17.80
CA ALA A 41 -10.37 12.72 19.14
C ALA A 41 -10.86 14.18 19.21
N ASN A 42 -10.96 14.93 18.12
CA ASN A 42 -11.20 16.39 18.22
C ASN A 42 -12.50 16.92 17.61
N TRP A 43 -13.38 16.08 17.05
CA TRP A 43 -14.69 16.54 16.55
C TRP A 43 -15.85 16.34 17.51
N ILE A 44 -15.64 15.62 18.62
CA ILE A 44 -16.68 15.25 19.59
C ILE A 44 -16.90 16.34 20.65
N THR A 45 -15.98 17.27 20.86
CA THR A 45 -16.08 18.27 21.93
C THR A 45 -16.93 19.49 21.62
N GLY A 46 -17.28 19.74 20.35
CA GLY A 46 -18.04 20.93 19.94
C GLY A 46 -19.57 20.79 19.97
N LEU A 47 -20.13 19.60 19.95
CA LEU A 47 -21.58 19.34 19.89
C LEU A 47 -22.19 18.82 21.21
N TRP A 48 -21.38 18.66 22.27
CA TRP A 48 -21.80 18.00 23.51
C TRP A 48 -22.45 18.91 24.57
N ASN A 49 -22.63 20.21 24.31
CA ASN A 49 -23.00 21.14 25.36
C ASN A 49 -24.53 21.45 25.47
N ARG A 50 -25.40 20.58 24.96
CA ARG A 50 -26.86 20.73 25.19
C ARG A 50 -27.54 19.40 25.52
N ARG A 51 -27.22 18.76 26.67
CA ARG A 51 -28.09 17.75 27.26
C ARG A 51 -27.97 17.73 28.80
N LYS A 52 -29.11 17.48 29.43
CA LYS A 52 -29.30 17.36 30.86
C LYS A 52 -28.47 16.24 31.49
N PRO A 53 -27.99 16.38 32.74
CA PRO A 53 -27.21 15.37 33.42
C PRO A 53 -28.10 14.23 33.90
N GLY A 54 -27.92 13.04 33.38
CA GLY A 54 -28.63 11.84 33.81
C GLY A 54 -28.19 10.60 33.08
N GLY A 55 -27.10 9.94 33.54
CA GLY A 55 -26.62 8.66 33.07
C GLY A 55 -25.31 8.78 32.30
N ALA A 56 -24.28 8.02 32.73
CA ALA A 56 -23.04 7.89 31.99
C ALA A 56 -23.35 7.36 30.56
N PRO A 57 -22.77 7.95 29.50
CA PRO A 57 -23.00 7.47 28.16
C PRO A 57 -22.53 6.02 28.08
N ARG A 58 -23.43 5.10 27.70
CA ARG A 58 -23.05 3.73 27.36
C ARG A 58 -22.08 3.79 26.23
N PRO A 59 -20.97 3.04 26.26
CA PRO A 59 -20.03 3.01 25.13
C PRO A 59 -20.80 2.63 23.86
N MET A 60 -20.68 3.42 22.80
CA MET A 60 -21.39 3.22 21.51
C MET A 60 -21.14 1.84 20.91
N SER A 61 -20.03 1.18 21.30
CA SER A 61 -19.68 -0.20 20.91
C SER A 61 -20.72 -1.26 21.33
N ASP A 62 -21.50 -1.03 22.41
CA ASP A 62 -22.45 -2.03 22.92
C ASP A 62 -23.71 -2.18 22.06
N SER A 63 -23.96 -1.26 21.13
CA SER A 63 -25.13 -1.28 20.27
C SER A 63 -24.92 -2.01 18.93
N LEU A 64 -23.67 -2.19 18.50
CA LEU A 64 -23.33 -2.79 17.19
C LEU A 64 -23.02 -4.28 17.34
N THR A 65 -23.84 -5.13 16.70
CA THR A 65 -23.66 -6.58 16.70
C THR A 65 -23.38 -7.11 15.29
N PHE A 66 -22.76 -8.29 15.16
CA PHE A 66 -22.58 -8.96 13.88
C PHE A 66 -23.90 -9.17 13.12
N ARG A 67 -24.98 -9.43 13.83
CA ARG A 67 -26.31 -9.54 13.23
C ARG A 67 -26.73 -8.22 12.60
N LEU A 68 -26.50 -7.10 13.25
CA LEU A 68 -26.84 -5.77 12.75
C LEU A 68 -25.98 -5.38 11.55
N LEU A 69 -24.68 -5.74 11.55
CA LEU A 69 -23.81 -5.57 10.38
C LEU A 69 -24.35 -6.33 9.17
N ARG A 70 -24.84 -7.57 9.34
CA ARG A 70 -25.48 -8.34 8.27
C ARG A 70 -26.75 -7.66 7.76
N TYR A 71 -27.57 -7.07 8.64
CA TYR A 71 -28.76 -6.34 8.23
C TYR A 71 -28.42 -5.10 7.40
N ILE A 72 -27.41 -4.33 7.83
CA ILE A 72 -26.92 -3.15 7.09
C ILE A 72 -26.41 -3.56 5.72
N LYS A 73 -25.54 -4.59 5.66
CA LYS A 73 -24.99 -5.10 4.40
C LYS A 73 -26.10 -5.53 3.44
N ALA A 74 -27.01 -6.41 3.85
CA ALA A 74 -28.10 -6.89 3.02
C ALA A 74 -29.04 -5.76 2.53
N SER A 75 -29.32 -4.77 3.42
CA SER A 75 -30.12 -3.60 3.06
C SER A 75 -29.40 -2.67 2.09
N ALA A 76 -28.08 -2.52 2.19
CA ALA A 76 -27.25 -1.74 1.27
C ALA A 76 -27.14 -2.39 -0.11
N GLU A 77 -27.05 -3.71 -0.18
CA GLU A 77 -26.98 -4.46 -1.45
C GLU A 77 -28.30 -4.48 -2.20
N THR A 78 -29.42 -4.65 -1.46
CA THR A 78 -30.73 -4.81 -2.10
C THR A 78 -31.48 -3.49 -2.29
N LEU A 79 -31.12 -2.45 -1.53
CA LEU A 79 -31.85 -1.17 -1.42
C LEU A 79 -33.35 -1.37 -1.17
N ASN A 80 -33.69 -2.45 -0.46
CA ASN A 80 -35.07 -2.85 -0.16
C ASN A 80 -35.11 -3.69 1.12
N PHE A 81 -35.77 -3.19 2.17
CA PHE A 81 -35.83 -3.90 3.46
C PHE A 81 -36.55 -5.24 3.40
N THR A 82 -37.51 -5.44 2.49
CA THR A 82 -38.19 -6.73 2.35
C THR A 82 -37.25 -7.77 1.77
N ARG A 83 -36.58 -7.47 0.66
CA ARG A 83 -35.56 -8.35 0.06
C ARG A 83 -34.38 -8.60 1.00
N ALA A 84 -33.92 -7.56 1.71
CA ALA A 84 -32.85 -7.71 2.70
C ALA A 84 -33.26 -8.67 3.83
N ALA A 85 -34.50 -8.57 4.32
CA ALA A 85 -35.03 -9.44 5.38
C ALA A 85 -35.12 -10.90 4.93
N GLU A 86 -35.54 -11.13 3.69
CA GLU A 86 -35.52 -12.47 3.06
C GLU A 86 -34.11 -13.06 3.00
N GLN A 87 -33.11 -12.28 2.56
CA GLN A 87 -31.71 -12.73 2.51
C GLN A 87 -31.14 -13.14 3.88
N VAL A 88 -31.53 -12.43 4.94
CA VAL A 88 -31.01 -12.71 6.29
C VAL A 88 -32.00 -13.52 7.16
N PHE A 89 -33.07 -14.04 6.56
CA PHE A 89 -34.06 -14.93 7.17
C PHE A 89 -34.73 -14.36 8.41
N VAL A 90 -35.23 -13.10 8.34
CA VAL A 90 -35.96 -12.43 9.41
C VAL A 90 -37.21 -11.72 8.88
N ALA A 91 -38.10 -11.32 9.78
CA ALA A 91 -39.23 -10.47 9.43
C ALA A 91 -38.75 -9.05 9.04
N GLN A 92 -39.29 -8.46 7.99
CA GLN A 92 -38.99 -7.11 7.51
C GLN A 92 -39.15 -6.06 8.62
N SER A 93 -40.21 -6.16 9.41
CA SER A 93 -40.46 -5.26 10.54
C SER A 93 -39.34 -5.32 11.59
N SER A 94 -38.82 -6.51 11.90
CA SER A 94 -37.71 -6.71 12.82
C SER A 94 -36.42 -6.08 12.31
N LEU A 95 -36.06 -6.32 11.03
CA LEU A 95 -34.88 -5.76 10.40
C LEU A 95 -34.95 -4.23 10.38
N SER A 96 -36.04 -3.66 9.87
CA SER A 96 -36.24 -2.21 9.80
C SER A 96 -36.22 -1.54 11.18
N HIS A 97 -36.84 -2.17 12.20
CA HIS A 97 -36.81 -1.67 13.57
C HIS A 97 -35.39 -1.67 14.16
N GLN A 98 -34.62 -2.75 13.95
CA GLN A 98 -33.26 -2.84 14.47
C GLN A 98 -32.31 -1.82 13.81
N ILE A 99 -32.45 -1.58 12.51
CA ILE A 99 -31.69 -0.54 11.80
C ILE A 99 -32.10 0.84 12.31
N GLY A 100 -33.42 1.14 12.43
CA GLY A 100 -33.89 2.41 12.97
C GLY A 100 -33.39 2.66 14.38
N LYS A 101 -33.41 1.64 15.25
CA LYS A 101 -32.84 1.76 16.60
C LYS A 101 -31.34 2.06 16.60
N LEU A 102 -30.58 1.51 15.64
CA LEU A 102 -29.17 1.88 15.49
C LEU A 102 -29.02 3.33 15.03
N GLU A 103 -29.77 3.76 14.00
CA GLU A 103 -29.78 5.14 13.50
C GLU A 103 -30.08 6.15 14.63
N ASP A 104 -31.08 5.84 15.47
CA ASP A 104 -31.41 6.64 16.65
C ASP A 104 -30.26 6.68 17.67
N ASN A 105 -29.59 5.54 17.93
CA ASN A 105 -28.50 5.45 18.90
C ASN A 105 -27.26 6.21 18.48
N ILE A 106 -26.94 6.16 17.16
CA ILE A 106 -25.75 6.85 16.61
C ILE A 106 -26.06 8.28 16.16
N GLU A 107 -27.33 8.68 16.18
CA GLU A 107 -27.84 9.99 15.73
C GLU A 107 -27.47 10.30 14.26
N LEU A 108 -27.38 9.27 13.43
CA LEU A 108 -27.07 9.38 12.00
C LEU A 108 -28.02 8.49 11.19
N PRO A 109 -28.73 9.03 10.18
CA PRO A 109 -29.50 8.21 9.26
C PRO A 109 -28.53 7.43 8.35
N ILE A 110 -28.72 6.11 8.28
CA ILE A 110 -27.97 5.22 7.37
C ILE A 110 -28.71 5.13 6.04
N PHE A 111 -30.04 5.09 6.10
CA PHE A 111 -30.91 4.96 4.93
C PHE A 111 -31.93 6.07 4.84
N ASP A 112 -32.09 6.64 3.65
CA ASP A 112 -33.21 7.49 3.28
C ASP A 112 -34.33 6.62 2.72
N ARG A 113 -35.56 6.78 3.26
CA ARG A 113 -36.76 6.08 2.80
C ARG A 113 -37.45 6.95 1.78
N LEU A 114 -37.36 6.56 0.52
CA LEU A 114 -38.01 7.23 -0.59
C LEU A 114 -39.36 6.54 -0.95
N GLN A 115 -40.24 7.22 -1.66
CA GLN A 115 -41.50 6.63 -2.13
C GLN A 115 -41.27 5.37 -3.00
N ASN A 116 -40.11 5.28 -3.70
CA ASN A 116 -39.80 4.19 -4.63
C ASN A 116 -38.71 3.23 -4.10
N GLY A 117 -38.41 3.23 -2.80
CA GLY A 117 -37.41 2.33 -2.23
C GLY A 117 -36.52 2.94 -1.15
N LEU A 118 -35.33 2.39 -1.04
CA LEU A 118 -34.34 2.73 -0.03
C LEU A 118 -33.10 3.29 -0.72
N GLN A 119 -32.49 4.32 -0.15
CA GLN A 119 -31.21 4.87 -0.61
C GLN A 119 -30.25 5.02 0.56
N LEU A 120 -28.94 4.79 0.30
CA LEU A 120 -27.91 5.06 1.30
C LEU A 120 -27.62 6.56 1.39
N THR A 121 -27.61 7.08 2.62
CA THR A 121 -27.07 8.42 2.91
C THR A 121 -25.56 8.47 2.70
N ALA A 122 -24.92 9.65 2.76
CA ALA A 122 -23.46 9.76 2.74
C ALA A 122 -22.83 9.02 3.93
N ALA A 123 -23.40 9.17 5.14
CA ALA A 123 -22.99 8.43 6.34
C ALA A 123 -23.27 6.92 6.18
N GLY A 124 -24.42 6.56 5.61
CA GLY A 124 -24.80 5.18 5.34
C GLY A 124 -23.82 4.43 4.45
N ARG A 125 -23.27 5.07 3.41
CA ARG A 125 -22.22 4.45 2.57
C ARG A 125 -20.97 4.09 3.38
N ILE A 126 -20.54 4.96 4.29
CA ILE A 126 -19.37 4.69 5.16
C ILE A 126 -19.67 3.51 6.09
N ILE A 127 -20.84 3.51 6.72
CA ILE A 127 -21.25 2.46 7.66
C ILE A 127 -21.46 1.12 6.94
N ALA A 128 -22.06 1.12 5.75
CA ALA A 128 -22.24 -0.08 4.94
C ALA A 128 -20.90 -0.68 4.49
N SER A 129 -19.97 0.15 4.05
CA SER A 129 -18.60 -0.29 3.73
C SER A 129 -17.87 -0.88 4.95
N TYR A 130 -18.02 -0.27 6.13
CA TYR A 130 -17.50 -0.82 7.36
C TYR A 130 -18.14 -2.18 7.70
N ALA A 131 -19.45 -2.29 7.57
CA ALA A 131 -20.17 -3.55 7.83
C ALA A 131 -19.71 -4.68 6.91
N GLU A 132 -19.58 -4.41 5.63
CA GLU A 132 -19.09 -5.38 4.63
C GLU A 132 -17.65 -5.80 4.94
N ASN A 133 -16.74 -4.86 5.20
CA ASN A 133 -15.35 -5.14 5.49
C ASN A 133 -15.20 -5.98 6.77
N THR A 134 -15.93 -5.62 7.84
CA THR A 134 -15.89 -6.33 9.13
C THR A 134 -16.41 -7.77 9.00
N LEU A 135 -17.50 -7.98 8.27
CA LEU A 135 -18.05 -9.32 8.04
C LEU A 135 -17.09 -10.18 7.22
N ARG A 136 -16.52 -9.62 6.16
CA ARG A 136 -15.52 -10.31 5.32
C ARG A 136 -14.28 -10.70 6.14
N GLU A 137 -13.79 -9.77 6.96
CA GLU A 137 -12.63 -10.01 7.83
C GLU A 137 -12.89 -11.12 8.85
N TRP A 138 -14.10 -11.16 9.41
CA TRP A 138 -14.51 -12.23 10.32
C TRP A 138 -14.55 -13.60 9.62
N ASP A 139 -15.15 -13.68 8.43
CA ASP A 139 -15.24 -14.92 7.66
C ASP A 139 -13.85 -15.44 7.29
N GLN A 140 -12.93 -14.56 6.89
CA GLN A 140 -11.53 -14.90 6.63
C GLN A 140 -10.81 -15.38 7.88
N THR A 141 -11.03 -14.73 9.02
CA THR A 141 -10.46 -15.14 10.31
C THR A 141 -10.94 -16.51 10.73
N LEU A 142 -12.24 -16.79 10.58
CA LEU A 142 -12.80 -18.13 10.87
C LEU A 142 -12.25 -19.21 9.93
N ALA A 143 -12.12 -18.89 8.63
CA ALA A 143 -11.55 -19.82 7.66
C ALA A 143 -10.12 -20.20 8.06
N MET A 144 -9.29 -19.20 8.40
CA MET A 144 -7.92 -19.42 8.86
C MET A 144 -7.88 -20.22 10.15
N ALA A 145 -8.68 -19.87 11.17
CA ALA A 145 -8.73 -20.59 12.44
C ALA A 145 -9.10 -22.07 12.26
N ARG A 146 -10.07 -22.35 11.37
CA ARG A 146 -10.46 -23.74 11.05
C ARG A 146 -9.37 -24.50 10.33
N ALA A 147 -8.69 -23.86 9.37
CA ALA A 147 -7.57 -24.46 8.64
C ALA A 147 -6.39 -24.80 9.57
N VAL A 148 -6.05 -23.88 10.50
CA VAL A 148 -5.02 -24.14 11.53
C VAL A 148 -5.42 -25.31 12.43
N GLN A 149 -6.67 -25.33 12.94
CA GLN A 149 -7.15 -26.42 13.80
C GLN A 149 -7.09 -27.77 13.11
N ARG A 150 -7.35 -27.82 11.80
CA ARG A 150 -7.31 -29.06 11.00
C ARG A 150 -5.91 -29.41 10.49
N LYS A 151 -4.91 -28.56 10.73
CA LYS A 151 -3.56 -28.68 10.15
C LYS A 151 -3.56 -28.72 8.61
N GLU A 152 -4.49 -27.99 8.00
CA GLU A 152 -4.71 -27.94 6.54
C GLU A 152 -4.18 -26.62 5.92
N VAL A 153 -3.41 -25.81 6.65
CA VAL A 153 -2.83 -24.59 6.10
C VAL A 153 -1.66 -24.96 5.18
N PRO A 154 -1.76 -24.69 3.88
CA PRO A 154 -0.65 -24.97 2.98
C PRO A 154 0.54 -24.05 3.31
N PRO A 155 1.79 -24.46 2.96
CA PRO A 155 2.94 -23.59 3.13
C PRO A 155 2.79 -22.28 2.36
N LEU A 156 2.96 -21.14 3.04
CA LEU A 156 2.94 -19.81 2.41
C LEU A 156 4.17 -19.66 1.49
N ARG A 157 3.96 -19.48 0.19
CA ARG A 157 5.03 -19.27 -0.80
C ARG A 157 5.26 -17.77 -0.96
N LEU A 158 6.27 -17.25 -0.26
CA LEU A 158 6.61 -15.83 -0.22
C LEU A 158 7.85 -15.54 -1.09
N GLY A 159 7.66 -14.78 -2.15
CA GLY A 159 8.73 -14.22 -2.96
C GLY A 159 9.36 -12.98 -2.31
N PHE A 160 10.64 -12.75 -2.49
CA PHE A 160 11.27 -11.52 -2.07
C PHE A 160 12.45 -11.14 -2.95
N SER A 161 12.66 -9.84 -3.11
CA SER A 161 13.84 -9.30 -3.79
C SER A 161 15.01 -9.14 -2.82
N SER A 162 16.24 -9.39 -3.30
CA SER A 162 17.48 -9.14 -2.54
C SER A 162 17.65 -7.66 -2.16
N PHE A 163 16.92 -6.75 -2.81
CA PHE A 163 16.91 -5.32 -2.51
C PHE A 163 15.97 -4.93 -1.35
N VAL A 164 15.25 -5.87 -0.79
CA VAL A 164 14.40 -5.66 0.39
C VAL A 164 15.21 -5.84 1.67
N ASN A 165 14.90 -5.03 2.68
CA ASN A 165 15.58 -5.12 3.97
C ASN A 165 15.33 -6.48 4.64
N ALA A 166 16.40 -7.24 4.90
CA ALA A 166 16.32 -8.57 5.49
C ALA A 166 15.64 -8.60 6.88
N LYS A 167 15.80 -7.53 7.68
CA LYS A 167 15.14 -7.43 9.00
C LYS A 167 13.62 -7.40 8.92
N LEU A 168 13.08 -6.87 7.81
CA LEU A 168 11.63 -6.88 7.57
C LEU A 168 11.14 -8.32 7.38
N LEU A 169 11.87 -9.12 6.61
CA LEU A 169 11.55 -10.53 6.36
C LEU A 169 11.71 -11.38 7.62
N GLU A 170 12.77 -11.16 8.38
CA GLU A 170 13.03 -11.85 9.65
C GLU A 170 11.90 -11.59 10.65
N LYS A 171 11.56 -10.32 10.88
CA LYS A 171 10.45 -9.94 11.76
C LYS A 171 9.11 -10.55 11.31
N PHE A 172 8.85 -10.57 10.01
CA PHE A 172 7.65 -11.21 9.47
C PHE A 172 7.65 -12.71 9.77
N ARG A 173 8.76 -13.40 9.48
CA ARG A 173 8.89 -14.84 9.71
C ARG A 173 8.66 -15.20 11.17
N GLU A 174 9.34 -14.50 12.10
CA GLU A 174 9.18 -14.74 13.55
C GLU A 174 7.72 -14.59 14.01
N ASN A 175 7.03 -13.55 13.55
CA ASN A 175 5.63 -13.35 13.90
C ASN A 175 4.71 -14.41 13.29
N TYR A 176 4.95 -14.79 12.04
CA TYR A 176 4.15 -15.81 11.35
C TYR A 176 4.33 -17.18 12.01
N GLU A 177 5.57 -17.60 12.25
CA GLU A 177 5.91 -18.87 12.91
C GLU A 177 5.42 -18.90 14.36
N GLY A 178 5.49 -17.79 15.08
CA GLY A 178 4.96 -17.65 16.44
C GLY A 178 3.45 -17.76 16.52
N MET A 179 2.73 -17.35 15.48
CA MET A 179 1.27 -17.42 15.43
C MET A 179 0.76 -18.75 14.84
N PHE A 180 1.51 -19.35 13.93
CA PHE A 180 1.14 -20.55 13.19
C PHE A 180 2.22 -21.63 13.32
N THR A 181 2.30 -22.28 14.48
CA THR A 181 3.37 -23.20 14.84
C THR A 181 3.55 -24.39 13.87
N ASP A 182 2.49 -24.78 13.15
CA ASP A 182 2.52 -25.90 12.19
C ASP A 182 2.49 -25.43 10.71
N CYS A 183 2.60 -24.11 10.45
CA CYS A 183 2.47 -23.55 9.09
C CYS A 183 3.82 -23.07 8.58
N ALA A 184 4.36 -23.76 7.59
CA ALA A 184 5.66 -23.43 7.00
C ALA A 184 5.58 -22.20 6.06
N ILE A 185 6.63 -21.38 6.06
CA ILE A 185 6.88 -20.39 5.03
C ILE A 185 7.94 -20.94 4.07
N ARG A 186 7.68 -20.88 2.77
CA ARG A 186 8.67 -21.14 1.73
C ARG A 186 9.12 -19.79 1.15
N LEU A 187 10.32 -19.36 1.57
CA LEU A 187 10.94 -18.16 1.05
C LEU A 187 11.63 -18.43 -0.29
N LEU A 188 11.32 -17.63 -1.30
CA LEU A 188 11.87 -17.74 -2.64
C LEU A 188 12.50 -16.40 -3.03
N SER A 189 13.83 -16.34 -3.07
CA SER A 189 14.55 -15.16 -3.57
C SER A 189 14.45 -15.05 -5.08
N GLY A 190 14.36 -13.82 -5.57
CA GLY A 190 14.34 -13.50 -7.00
C GLY A 190 14.43 -11.99 -7.24
N ASP A 191 14.67 -11.61 -8.48
CA ASP A 191 14.46 -10.23 -8.88
C ASP A 191 12.95 -9.89 -8.93
N PRO A 192 12.59 -8.60 -8.92
CA PRO A 192 11.18 -8.20 -8.93
C PRO A 192 10.40 -8.75 -10.11
N LEU A 193 10.97 -8.75 -11.32
CA LEU A 193 10.31 -9.26 -12.51
C LEU A 193 10.03 -10.76 -12.40
N LEU A 194 11.00 -11.55 -11.96
CA LEU A 194 10.83 -12.98 -11.76
C LEU A 194 9.78 -13.29 -10.68
N CYS A 195 9.76 -12.51 -9.59
CA CYS A 195 8.73 -12.66 -8.56
C CYS A 195 7.33 -12.38 -9.10
N LEU A 196 7.15 -11.33 -9.91
CA LEU A 196 5.87 -11.02 -10.56
C LEU A 196 5.44 -12.13 -11.53
N GLN A 197 6.34 -12.63 -12.38
CA GLN A 197 6.06 -13.77 -13.26
C GLN A 197 5.63 -15.03 -12.47
N ARG A 198 6.24 -15.27 -11.32
CA ARG A 198 5.86 -16.39 -10.45
C ARG A 198 4.52 -16.18 -9.74
N LEU A 199 4.16 -14.93 -9.41
CA LEU A 199 2.83 -14.59 -8.93
C LEU A 199 1.78 -14.86 -10.01
N ASP A 200 2.01 -14.42 -11.25
CA ASP A 200 1.11 -14.65 -12.39
C ASP A 200 0.92 -16.14 -12.69
N ALA A 201 2.00 -16.92 -12.56
CA ALA A 201 1.96 -18.37 -12.69
C ALA A 201 1.42 -19.11 -11.44
N GLN A 202 0.97 -18.38 -10.41
CA GLN A 202 0.51 -18.92 -9.13
C GLN A 202 1.54 -19.84 -8.43
N LEU A 203 2.81 -19.63 -8.71
CA LEU A 203 3.93 -20.31 -8.04
C LEU A 203 4.33 -19.62 -6.73
N LEU A 204 3.89 -18.38 -6.53
CA LEU A 204 3.95 -17.61 -5.29
C LEU A 204 2.54 -17.20 -4.88
N ASP A 205 2.32 -17.08 -3.58
CA ASP A 205 1.07 -16.58 -3.00
C ASP A 205 1.14 -15.06 -2.79
N CYS A 206 2.32 -14.57 -2.46
CA CYS A 206 2.62 -13.15 -2.29
C CYS A 206 4.13 -12.89 -2.47
N ALA A 207 4.49 -11.60 -2.54
CA ALA A 207 5.88 -11.18 -2.62
C ALA A 207 6.13 -9.88 -1.86
N ILE A 208 7.39 -9.65 -1.44
CA ILE A 208 7.87 -8.39 -0.88
C ILE A 208 8.89 -7.83 -1.86
N LEU A 209 8.55 -6.71 -2.48
CA LEU A 209 9.27 -6.17 -3.64
C LEU A 209 9.48 -4.66 -3.49
N PRO A 210 10.56 -4.10 -4.09
CA PRO A 210 10.72 -2.65 -4.22
C PRO A 210 9.68 -2.07 -5.20
N LEU A 211 9.19 -0.86 -4.90
CA LEU A 211 8.32 -0.08 -5.79
C LEU A 211 9.14 0.63 -6.90
N PRO A 212 8.47 1.04 -8.01
CA PRO A 212 7.04 0.95 -8.33
C PRO A 212 6.61 -0.39 -8.93
N ILE A 213 5.35 -0.78 -8.70
CA ILE A 213 4.73 -1.98 -9.28
C ILE A 213 3.32 -1.60 -9.78
N ASP A 214 2.90 -2.21 -10.88
CA ASP A 214 1.61 -1.94 -11.49
C ASP A 214 0.44 -2.41 -10.60
N SER A 215 -0.31 -1.46 -10.06
CA SER A 215 -1.50 -1.72 -9.23
C SER A 215 -2.75 -2.06 -10.04
N SER A 216 -2.70 -2.00 -11.37
CA SER A 216 -3.82 -2.42 -12.22
C SER A 216 -4.02 -3.94 -12.19
N ILE A 217 -2.92 -4.69 -12.07
CA ILE A 217 -2.89 -6.16 -12.06
C ILE A 217 -2.84 -6.70 -10.63
N TYR A 218 -1.98 -6.11 -9.79
CA TYR A 218 -1.70 -6.59 -8.44
C TYR A 218 -2.41 -5.77 -7.36
N CYS A 219 -2.66 -6.39 -6.21
CA CYS A 219 -2.83 -5.66 -4.96
C CYS A 219 -1.45 -5.29 -4.43
N VAL A 220 -1.17 -4.00 -4.38
CA VAL A 220 0.12 -3.44 -3.96
C VAL A 220 -0.09 -2.62 -2.70
N GLN A 221 0.56 -3.02 -1.61
CA GLN A 221 0.50 -2.34 -0.32
C GLN A 221 1.90 -1.90 0.09
N GLN A 222 2.15 -0.60 0.14
CA GLN A 222 3.43 -0.08 0.65
C GLN A 222 3.58 -0.43 2.13
N ILE A 223 4.68 -1.12 2.48
CA ILE A 223 4.94 -1.62 3.83
C ILE A 223 6.14 -0.99 4.50
N ALA A 224 7.07 -0.44 3.72
CA ALA A 224 8.24 0.27 4.23
C ALA A 224 8.63 1.41 3.30
N GLN A 225 9.27 2.41 3.87
CA GLN A 225 9.85 3.54 3.18
C GLN A 225 11.17 3.89 3.86
N SER A 226 12.24 4.02 3.09
CA SER A 226 13.57 4.34 3.58
C SER A 226 14.22 5.42 2.72
N PRO A 227 14.94 6.40 3.30
CA PRO A 227 15.67 7.38 2.51
C PRO A 227 16.71 6.72 1.59
N LEU A 228 16.82 7.24 0.36
CA LEU A 228 17.97 6.98 -0.49
C LEU A 228 19.14 7.84 -0.06
N VAL A 229 20.30 7.22 0.04
CA VAL A 229 21.55 7.86 0.44
C VAL A 229 22.66 7.53 -0.57
N VAL A 230 23.65 8.40 -0.65
CA VAL A 230 24.84 8.15 -1.49
C VAL A 230 25.79 7.24 -0.75
N CYS A 231 26.12 6.11 -1.35
CA CYS A 231 27.14 5.18 -0.90
C CYS A 231 28.47 5.51 -1.56
N MET A 232 29.52 5.57 -0.75
CA MET A 232 30.89 5.87 -1.17
C MET A 232 31.90 5.17 -0.29
N ARG A 233 33.15 5.18 -0.70
CA ARG A 233 34.26 4.72 0.14
C ARG A 233 34.49 5.69 1.30
N SER A 234 34.97 5.17 2.41
CA SER A 234 35.35 5.98 3.60
C SER A 234 36.52 6.94 3.36
N ASP A 235 37.35 6.69 2.35
CA ASP A 235 38.46 7.52 1.90
C ASP A 235 38.09 8.48 0.76
N ASP A 236 36.82 8.62 0.42
CA ASP A 236 36.34 9.57 -0.63
C ASP A 236 36.45 11.02 -0.14
N LEU A 237 36.76 11.95 -1.03
CA LEU A 237 36.87 13.39 -0.73
C LEU A 237 35.62 14.01 -0.11
N LEU A 238 34.44 13.38 -0.34
CA LEU A 238 33.16 13.81 0.17
C LEU A 238 32.80 13.13 1.50
N ALA A 239 33.64 12.23 1.99
CA ALA A 239 33.37 11.40 3.15
C ALA A 239 33.14 12.20 4.45
N ASP A 240 33.82 13.33 4.61
CA ASP A 240 33.73 14.17 5.82
C ASP A 240 32.52 15.14 5.81
N ARG A 241 31.77 15.21 4.69
CA ARG A 241 30.58 16.08 4.61
C ARG A 241 29.42 15.47 5.34
N ALA A 242 28.63 16.28 6.07
CA ALA A 242 27.43 15.83 6.76
C ALA A 242 26.30 15.45 5.77
N GLN A 243 26.21 16.14 4.63
CA GLN A 243 25.26 15.91 3.54
C GLN A 243 25.86 16.34 2.21
N LEU A 244 25.31 15.85 1.11
CA LEU A 244 25.81 16.09 -0.24
C LEU A 244 24.79 16.87 -1.07
N ASP A 245 25.28 17.78 -1.92
CA ASP A 245 24.46 18.39 -2.96
C ASP A 245 24.34 17.41 -4.15
N ILE A 246 23.12 17.13 -4.57
CA ILE A 246 22.86 16.19 -5.67
C ILE A 246 23.50 16.68 -6.98
N HIS A 247 23.52 17.97 -7.26
CA HIS A 247 24.13 18.52 -8.48
C HIS A 247 25.65 18.33 -8.50
N GLU A 248 26.31 18.33 -7.34
CA GLU A 248 27.74 18.08 -7.24
C GLU A 248 28.09 16.60 -7.46
N VAL A 249 27.24 15.67 -6.97
CA VAL A 249 27.58 14.24 -6.93
C VAL A 249 26.96 13.46 -8.08
N ALA A 250 25.95 13.98 -8.76
CA ALA A 250 25.17 13.23 -9.77
C ALA A 250 26.03 12.60 -10.86
N GLN A 251 27.03 13.31 -11.35
CA GLN A 251 27.93 12.79 -12.40
C GLN A 251 28.87 11.68 -11.90
N ARG A 252 29.01 11.54 -10.59
CA ARG A 252 29.79 10.48 -9.95
C ARG A 252 28.93 9.27 -9.56
N ILE A 253 27.58 9.41 -9.58
CA ILE A 253 26.64 8.33 -9.35
C ILE A 253 26.50 7.57 -10.67
N THR A 254 27.29 6.53 -10.81
CA THR A 254 27.43 5.74 -12.07
C THR A 254 27.14 4.26 -11.87
N VAL A 255 26.98 3.81 -10.60
CA VAL A 255 26.64 2.42 -10.26
C VAL A 255 25.16 2.34 -9.92
N PHE A 256 24.42 1.60 -10.72
CA PHE A 256 22.97 1.48 -10.60
C PHE A 256 22.55 0.02 -10.52
N ARG A 257 21.30 -0.20 -10.09
CA ARG A 257 20.65 -1.48 -10.26
C ARG A 257 20.44 -1.77 -11.73
N ASP A 258 20.63 -3.03 -12.12
CA ASP A 258 20.38 -3.49 -13.48
C ASP A 258 18.93 -3.18 -13.92
N PRO A 259 18.72 -2.38 -14.97
CA PRO A 259 17.40 -2.00 -15.45
C PRO A 259 16.51 -3.19 -15.85
N GLU A 260 17.11 -4.29 -16.32
CA GLU A 260 16.36 -5.47 -16.74
C GLU A 260 15.65 -6.17 -15.58
N LEU A 261 16.18 -6.05 -14.36
CA LEU A 261 15.60 -6.68 -13.16
C LEU A 261 14.33 -5.98 -12.68
N HIS A 262 14.23 -4.67 -12.92
CA HIS A 262 13.11 -3.84 -12.50
C HIS A 262 13.01 -2.58 -13.37
N PRO A 263 12.50 -2.70 -14.60
CA PRO A 263 12.45 -1.57 -15.54
C PRO A 263 11.71 -0.34 -15.00
N SER A 264 10.58 -0.55 -14.31
CA SER A 264 9.78 0.55 -13.74
C SER A 264 10.54 1.34 -12.66
N ALA A 265 11.36 0.67 -11.84
CA ALA A 265 12.17 1.36 -10.84
C ALA A 265 13.32 2.15 -11.49
N HIS A 266 13.88 1.64 -12.59
CA HIS A 266 14.87 2.38 -13.35
C HIS A 266 14.24 3.62 -14.01
N SER A 267 13.09 3.49 -14.66
CA SER A 267 12.37 4.63 -15.25
C SER A 267 12.07 5.69 -14.19
N ARG A 268 11.59 5.27 -13.01
CA ARG A 268 11.32 6.20 -11.89
C ARG A 268 12.59 6.91 -11.42
N LEU A 269 13.72 6.22 -11.35
CA LEU A 269 15.00 6.83 -11.00
C LEU A 269 15.41 7.89 -12.02
N VAL A 270 15.32 7.60 -13.31
CA VAL A 270 15.58 8.56 -14.39
C VAL A 270 14.68 9.79 -14.27
N GLU A 271 13.39 9.60 -14.02
CA GLU A 271 12.44 10.70 -13.78
C GLU A 271 12.84 11.57 -12.59
N MET A 272 13.22 10.95 -11.45
CA MET A 272 13.63 11.68 -10.25
C MET A 272 14.81 12.61 -10.50
N PHE A 273 15.79 12.18 -11.29
CA PHE A 273 16.90 13.04 -11.71
C PHE A 273 16.46 14.09 -12.72
N ALA A 274 15.61 13.75 -13.67
CA ALA A 274 15.08 14.69 -14.66
C ALA A 274 14.24 15.80 -14.02
N GLU A 275 13.46 15.51 -12.96
CA GLU A 275 12.68 16.48 -12.19
C GLU A 275 13.55 17.63 -11.61
N ILE A 276 14.83 17.38 -11.38
CA ILE A 276 15.81 18.37 -10.90
C ILE A 276 16.78 18.84 -12.00
N GLY A 277 16.48 18.54 -13.27
CA GLY A 277 17.27 18.98 -14.42
C GLY A 277 18.58 18.23 -14.65
N ILE A 278 18.74 17.04 -14.10
CA ILE A 278 19.94 16.22 -14.22
C ILE A 278 19.67 15.02 -15.14
N SER A 279 20.59 14.77 -16.07
CA SER A 279 20.63 13.53 -16.84
C SER A 279 21.63 12.56 -16.22
N ILE A 280 21.22 11.35 -15.91
CA ILE A 280 22.10 10.32 -15.37
C ILE A 280 22.74 9.51 -16.48
N HIS A 281 23.97 9.06 -16.24
CA HIS A 281 24.70 8.16 -17.13
C HIS A 281 24.87 6.79 -16.48
N LEU A 282 24.26 5.77 -17.06
CA LEU A 282 24.39 4.39 -16.62
C LEU A 282 25.72 3.81 -17.11
N ALA A 283 26.75 3.86 -16.30
CA ALA A 283 28.05 3.30 -16.66
C ALA A 283 28.20 1.83 -16.21
N CYS A 284 27.65 1.51 -15.03
CA CYS A 284 27.72 0.18 -14.44
C CYS A 284 26.37 -0.25 -13.90
N SER A 285 26.00 -1.52 -14.13
CA SER A 285 24.80 -2.12 -13.58
C SER A 285 25.13 -3.31 -12.70
N ALA A 286 24.38 -3.44 -11.59
CA ALA A 286 24.55 -4.49 -10.58
C ALA A 286 23.23 -5.22 -10.33
N ARG A 287 23.29 -6.51 -10.14
CA ARG A 287 22.11 -7.37 -9.94
C ARG A 287 21.75 -7.57 -8.48
N THR A 288 22.70 -7.28 -7.58
CA THR A 288 22.54 -7.44 -6.13
C THR A 288 23.07 -6.25 -5.35
N PRO A 289 22.60 -6.01 -4.12
CA PRO A 289 23.16 -4.99 -3.22
C PRO A 289 24.67 -5.17 -2.97
N SER A 290 25.13 -6.41 -2.87
CA SER A 290 26.56 -6.73 -2.66
C SER A 290 27.41 -6.35 -3.87
N GLU A 291 26.92 -6.58 -5.09
CA GLU A 291 27.60 -6.13 -6.30
C GLU A 291 27.70 -4.61 -6.38
N ILE A 292 26.63 -3.88 -6.00
CA ILE A 292 26.65 -2.42 -5.92
C ILE A 292 27.78 -1.98 -4.98
N GLN A 293 27.83 -2.55 -3.77
CA GLN A 293 28.84 -2.19 -2.78
C GLN A 293 30.25 -2.55 -3.23
N TRP A 294 30.42 -3.72 -3.85
CA TRP A 294 31.69 -4.13 -4.46
C TRP A 294 32.15 -3.14 -5.52
N MET A 295 31.28 -2.73 -6.46
CA MET A 295 31.63 -1.75 -7.48
C MET A 295 32.03 -0.40 -6.89
N VAL A 296 31.36 0.08 -5.85
CA VAL A 296 31.74 1.30 -5.14
C VAL A 296 33.12 1.15 -4.51
N LYS A 297 33.45 0.00 -3.91
CA LYS A 297 34.76 -0.29 -3.32
C LYS A 297 35.86 -0.27 -4.38
N GLU A 298 35.59 -0.84 -5.55
CA GLU A 298 36.52 -0.90 -6.69
C GLU A 298 36.57 0.40 -7.52
N ARG A 299 35.95 1.50 -7.02
CA ARG A 299 36.02 2.85 -7.61
C ARG A 299 35.33 2.98 -8.98
N TYR A 300 34.33 2.15 -9.29
CA TYR A 300 33.50 2.31 -10.51
C TYR A 300 32.59 3.54 -10.42
N GLY A 301 32.40 4.13 -9.25
CA GLY A 301 31.60 5.32 -8.99
C GLY A 301 30.90 5.29 -7.65
N LEU A 302 30.00 6.24 -7.47
CA LEU A 302 29.07 6.29 -6.33
C LEU A 302 27.80 5.56 -6.68
N ALA A 303 27.01 5.17 -5.66
CA ALA A 303 25.73 4.55 -5.83
C ALA A 303 24.66 5.18 -4.93
N LEU A 304 23.40 5.18 -5.37
CA LEU A 304 22.26 5.42 -4.50
C LEU A 304 21.78 4.09 -3.92
N ILE A 305 21.73 4.03 -2.59
CA ILE A 305 21.30 2.83 -1.86
C ILE A 305 20.26 3.20 -0.79
N ASP A 306 19.53 2.21 -0.33
CA ASP A 306 18.66 2.32 0.85
C ASP A 306 19.52 2.53 2.11
N GLN A 307 19.19 3.54 2.90
CA GLN A 307 19.90 3.87 4.14
C GLN A 307 19.97 2.69 5.13
N LEU A 308 19.01 1.77 5.07
CA LEU A 308 18.93 0.62 5.99
C LEU A 308 19.75 -0.60 5.56
N TRP A 309 20.41 -0.54 4.40
CA TRP A 309 21.27 -1.67 4.01
C TRP A 309 22.50 -1.78 4.92
N PRO A 310 22.87 -3.01 5.31
CA PRO A 310 24.14 -3.23 5.95
C PRO A 310 25.27 -2.84 4.99
N LEU A 311 26.25 -2.09 5.53
CA LEU A 311 27.38 -1.64 4.72
C LEU A 311 28.58 -2.57 4.91
N ASP A 312 29.26 -2.86 3.83
CA ASP A 312 30.54 -3.51 3.83
C ASP A 312 31.63 -2.62 4.49
N PRO A 313 32.63 -3.21 5.15
CA PRO A 313 33.77 -2.47 5.68
C PRO A 313 34.45 -1.58 4.63
N GLY A 314 34.74 -0.34 5.01
CA GLY A 314 35.35 0.65 4.12
C GLY A 314 34.37 1.45 3.27
N LEU A 315 33.05 1.23 3.41
CA LEU A 315 31.99 2.04 2.82
C LEU A 315 31.30 2.90 3.89
N ILE A 316 30.81 4.06 3.43
CA ILE A 316 29.99 4.95 4.24
C ILE A 316 28.84 5.49 3.39
N THR A 317 27.84 6.07 4.04
CA THR A 317 26.73 6.74 3.36
C THR A 317 26.60 8.19 3.81
N ARG A 318 26.09 9.03 2.90
CA ARG A 318 25.71 10.41 3.20
C ARG A 318 24.35 10.73 2.64
N PRO A 319 23.51 11.46 3.38
CA PRO A 319 22.22 11.93 2.90
C PRO A 319 22.41 13.00 1.82
N ILE A 320 21.38 13.14 0.99
CA ILE A 320 21.36 14.13 -0.10
C ILE A 320 20.55 15.33 0.36
N ALA A 321 21.12 16.51 0.22
CA ALA A 321 20.45 17.77 0.54
C ALA A 321 19.41 18.12 -0.55
N GLY A 322 18.32 18.75 -0.14
CA GLY A 322 17.32 19.32 -1.07
C GLY A 322 16.38 18.33 -1.75
N VAL A 323 16.55 17.03 -1.55
CA VAL A 323 15.68 15.98 -2.11
C VAL A 323 15.20 15.02 -1.03
N ASN A 324 13.96 14.53 -1.20
CA ASN A 324 13.35 13.54 -0.29
C ASN A 324 13.12 12.21 -1.02
N TRP A 325 14.17 11.70 -1.63
CA TRP A 325 14.10 10.44 -2.37
C TRP A 325 14.09 9.23 -1.44
N THR A 326 13.24 8.27 -1.76
CA THR A 326 13.06 7.08 -0.93
C THR A 326 13.09 5.81 -1.76
N ALA A 327 13.59 4.74 -1.14
CA ALA A 327 13.41 3.38 -1.57
C ALA A 327 12.18 2.81 -0.85
N ASP A 328 11.13 2.56 -1.59
CA ASP A 328 9.87 2.09 -1.05
C ASP A 328 9.74 0.59 -1.29
N THR A 329 9.23 -0.13 -0.28
CA THR A 329 9.00 -1.56 -0.35
C THR A 329 7.51 -1.84 -0.20
N ALA A 330 6.98 -2.77 -1.00
CA ALA A 330 5.60 -3.17 -0.97
C ALA A 330 5.43 -4.67 -0.74
N PHE A 331 4.34 -5.01 -0.07
CA PHE A 331 3.71 -6.32 -0.12
C PHE A 331 2.84 -6.38 -1.38
N VAL A 332 2.99 -7.45 -2.15
CA VAL A 332 2.38 -7.61 -3.47
C VAL A 332 1.74 -8.99 -3.57
N ARG A 333 0.52 -9.05 -4.09
CA ARG A 333 -0.19 -10.29 -4.43
C ARG A 333 -1.10 -10.10 -5.62
N LEU A 334 -1.58 -11.19 -6.18
CA LEU A 334 -2.68 -11.13 -7.14
C LEU A 334 -3.96 -10.61 -6.47
N LYS A 335 -4.84 -9.97 -7.24
CA LYS A 335 -6.14 -9.49 -6.76
C LYS A 335 -7.01 -10.63 -6.24
N HIS A 336 -6.91 -11.79 -6.87
CA HIS A 336 -7.59 -13.01 -6.46
C HIS A 336 -6.54 -14.03 -6.02
N THR A 337 -6.46 -14.28 -4.72
CA THR A 337 -5.62 -15.30 -4.12
C THR A 337 -6.42 -16.04 -3.06
N ASP A 338 -6.35 -17.35 -3.07
CA ASP A 338 -7.16 -18.22 -2.20
C ASP A 338 -6.40 -18.69 -0.95
N HIS A 339 -5.13 -18.29 -0.79
CA HIS A 339 -4.34 -18.73 0.35
C HIS A 339 -4.85 -18.12 1.65
N VAL A 340 -5.29 -18.96 2.59
CA VAL A 340 -5.98 -18.58 3.83
C VAL A 340 -5.17 -17.66 4.75
N ALA A 341 -3.83 -17.68 4.66
CA ALA A 341 -2.96 -16.83 5.48
C ALA A 341 -2.81 -15.39 4.94
N ILE A 342 -3.18 -15.10 3.71
CA ILE A 342 -2.97 -13.78 3.10
C ILE A 342 -3.62 -12.63 3.88
N PRO A 343 -4.87 -12.73 4.36
CA PRO A 343 -5.48 -11.65 5.14
C PRO A 343 -4.69 -11.33 6.43
N PHE A 344 -4.11 -12.35 7.04
CA PHE A 344 -3.24 -12.18 8.20
C PHE A 344 -1.94 -11.47 7.83
N VAL A 345 -1.30 -11.86 6.72
CA VAL A 345 -0.06 -11.25 6.23
C VAL A 345 -0.28 -9.77 5.91
N GLU A 346 -1.38 -9.42 5.24
CA GLU A 346 -1.75 -8.04 4.94
C GLU A 346 -1.91 -7.20 6.22
N ARG A 347 -2.63 -7.73 7.21
CA ARG A 347 -2.82 -7.04 8.49
C ARG A 347 -1.50 -6.82 9.22
N PHE A 348 -0.64 -7.83 9.29
CA PHE A 348 0.68 -7.72 9.93
C PHE A 348 1.48 -6.55 9.35
N PHE A 349 1.51 -6.42 8.02
CA PHE A 349 2.24 -5.33 7.38
C PHE A 349 1.56 -3.96 7.55
N LEU A 350 0.23 -3.88 7.60
CA LEU A 350 -0.50 -2.64 7.89
C LEU A 350 -0.18 -2.10 9.29
N GLU A 351 -0.21 -2.96 10.30
CA GLU A 351 0.08 -2.60 11.68
C GLU A 351 1.55 -2.19 11.86
N SER A 352 2.49 -2.94 11.26
CA SER A 352 3.91 -2.63 11.30
C SER A 352 4.25 -1.29 10.63
N SER A 353 3.54 -0.91 9.57
CA SER A 353 3.71 0.38 8.88
C SER A 353 3.19 1.56 9.71
N SER A 354 2.10 1.37 10.45
CA SER A 354 1.51 2.41 11.31
C SER A 354 2.39 2.75 12.52
N ASP A 355 3.04 1.76 13.11
CA ASP A 355 3.98 1.93 14.23
C ASP A 355 5.24 2.70 13.83
N SER A 356 5.75 2.45 12.62
CA SER A 356 6.91 3.18 12.06
C SER A 356 6.60 4.66 11.85
N ARG A 357 5.38 5.00 11.46
CA ARG A 357 4.92 6.40 11.28
C ARG A 357 4.72 7.11 12.62
N ARG A 358 4.27 6.41 13.66
CA ARG A 358 4.13 6.98 15.02
C ARG A 358 5.47 7.34 15.65
N ARG A 359 6.51 6.51 15.48
CA ARG A 359 7.86 6.75 16.01
C ARG A 359 8.61 7.91 15.32
N LYS A 360 8.24 8.29 14.09
CA LYS A 360 8.83 9.41 13.34
C LYS A 360 8.19 10.77 13.62
N ARG A 361 7.16 10.88 14.48
CA ARG A 361 6.65 12.17 14.91
C ARG A 361 7.64 12.77 15.92
N PRO A 362 8.28 13.92 15.62
CA PRO A 362 9.14 14.59 16.60
C PRO A 362 8.29 14.90 17.83
N LEU A 363 8.79 14.54 19.01
CA LEU A 363 8.25 15.03 20.27
C LEU A 363 8.16 16.55 20.15
N LYS A 364 6.95 17.10 20.25
CA LYS A 364 6.75 18.54 20.37
C LYS A 364 7.64 18.99 21.53
N ALA A 365 8.62 19.86 21.24
CA ALA A 365 9.41 20.51 22.28
C ALA A 365 8.44 21.17 23.24
N SER A 366 8.55 20.84 24.52
CA SER A 366 7.83 21.54 25.58
C SER A 366 8.22 23.02 25.49
N PRO A 367 7.28 23.96 25.64
CA PRO A 367 7.64 25.37 25.70
C PRO A 367 8.60 25.58 26.87
N PRO A 368 9.58 26.48 26.74
CA PRO A 368 10.52 26.78 27.81
C PRO A 368 9.73 27.29 29.03
N GLU A 369 9.95 26.65 30.19
CA GLU A 369 9.50 27.18 31.46
C GLU A 369 10.01 28.60 31.63
N GLN A 370 9.10 29.58 31.70
CA GLN A 370 9.43 30.92 32.13
C GLN A 370 9.85 30.83 33.61
N LEU A 371 11.14 30.92 33.87
CA LEU A 371 11.68 31.22 35.20
C LEU A 371 11.21 32.64 35.54
N GLU A 372 10.16 32.76 36.38
CA GLU A 372 9.85 33.99 37.10
C GLU A 372 10.99 34.27 38.08
N LEU A 373 11.78 35.29 37.73
CA LEU A 373 12.67 35.97 38.66
C LEU A 373 11.83 36.74 39.66
N LEU A 374 11.66 36.17 40.87
CA LEU A 374 11.28 36.90 42.04
C LEU A 374 12.52 37.57 42.62
N SER A 375 12.56 38.88 42.42
CA SER A 375 13.36 39.81 43.25
C SER A 375 12.56 40.33 44.43
#